data_629a111fb20d6e64ac5dd430de1295e1
#
_entry.id   629a111fb20d6e64ac5dd430de1295e1
#
_cell.length_a   1.000
_cell.length_b   1.000
_cell.length_c   1.000
_cell.angle_alpha   90.00
_cell.angle_beta   90.00
_cell.angle_gamma   90.00
#
_symmetry.space_group_name_H-M   'P 1'
#
loop_
_entity.id
_entity.type
_entity.pdbx_description
1 polymer ?
#
loop_
_entity_poly.entity_id
_entity_poly.type
_entity_poly.pdbx_seq_one_letter_code
_entity_poly.pdbx_strand_id
1 'polypeptide(L)'
;MRKILLSEAIDDSGIRLLEGRVEIVFCPEPTEKAIGRLIKDADALIIRTAGSVTREMVEGAGRLKVISRTGGGLNNVDIEAATDYNIVVCGVKGPQDRMVAEHAVAFMGALAKQFFYLDAQVRKGNFASRKEYRPAGLSGKQVGLIGLGRIGRIVADICIRAFDMQVTAYDPYVTPETLGSDDIVLKEDMADVIQAADFLSLHVPLTENTKGLMGTAQFELMKPGAFLINTSRGEVVQEAALVDALKNKKIAGAGLDVFEDEPPDARNPLFELTNVIATPHSAALTKEVVAQLAKGSAENALNVLEGKKPSYSPNWDIVQAKLG
;
A
#
# COMPACT_ATOMS: atom_id res chain seq x y z
N MET A 1 -9.54 -34.68 0.63
CA MET A 1 -8.73 -33.66 -0.09
C MET A 1 -8.56 -32.45 0.83
N ARG A 2 -7.42 -31.76 0.84
CA ARG A 2 -7.25 -30.52 1.60
C ARG A 2 -8.13 -29.43 0.98
N LYS A 3 -8.68 -28.55 1.83
CA LYS A 3 -9.63 -27.51 1.42
C LYS A 3 -9.00 -26.13 1.55
N ILE A 4 -9.01 -25.35 0.48
CA ILE A 4 -8.56 -23.95 0.47
C ILE A 4 -9.77 -23.03 0.26
N LEU A 5 -9.98 -22.14 1.22
CA LEU A 5 -10.96 -21.05 1.11
C LEU A 5 -10.33 -19.84 0.41
N LEU A 6 -10.97 -19.33 -0.60
CA LEU A 6 -10.65 -18.04 -1.22
C LEU A 6 -11.64 -16.99 -0.72
N SER A 7 -11.15 -15.94 -0.06
CA SER A 7 -12.04 -14.85 0.40
C SER A 7 -12.65 -14.08 -0.75
N GLU A 8 -11.94 -14.00 -1.85
CA GLU A 8 -12.33 -13.34 -3.11
C GLU A 8 -11.72 -14.12 -4.29
N ALA A 9 -12.25 -13.89 -5.49
CA ALA A 9 -11.63 -14.43 -6.70
C ALA A 9 -10.19 -13.91 -6.86
N ILE A 10 -9.29 -14.79 -7.22
CA ILE A 10 -7.90 -14.48 -7.59
C ILE A 10 -7.71 -14.73 -9.08
N ASP A 11 -6.60 -14.25 -9.64
CA ASP A 11 -6.28 -14.50 -11.06
C ASP A 11 -6.19 -16.00 -11.37
N ASP A 12 -6.62 -16.39 -12.57
CA ASP A 12 -6.64 -17.77 -13.04
C ASP A 12 -5.29 -18.48 -12.93
N SER A 13 -4.19 -17.74 -12.97
CA SER A 13 -2.85 -18.30 -12.81
C SER A 13 -2.62 -18.92 -11.42
N GLY A 14 -3.27 -18.36 -10.37
CA GLY A 14 -3.28 -18.96 -9.04
C GLY A 14 -4.25 -20.13 -8.94
N ILE A 15 -5.44 -20.02 -9.54
CA ILE A 15 -6.45 -21.10 -9.57
C ILE A 15 -5.87 -22.37 -10.22
N ARG A 16 -5.23 -22.23 -11.39
CA ARG A 16 -4.59 -23.37 -12.11
C ARG A 16 -3.56 -24.11 -11.26
N LEU A 17 -2.88 -23.45 -10.34
CA LEU A 17 -1.94 -24.11 -9.41
C LEU A 17 -2.63 -24.95 -8.34
N LEU A 18 -3.86 -24.61 -7.99
CA LEU A 18 -4.67 -25.28 -6.97
C LEU A 18 -5.50 -26.42 -7.54
N GLU A 19 -5.91 -26.32 -8.82
CA GLU A 19 -6.77 -27.30 -9.50
C GLU A 19 -6.18 -28.71 -9.45
N GLY A 20 -7.02 -29.69 -9.13
CA GLY A 20 -6.64 -31.11 -9.02
C GLY A 20 -5.81 -31.46 -7.78
N ARG A 21 -5.30 -30.48 -7.02
CA ARG A 21 -4.48 -30.69 -5.81
C ARG A 21 -5.27 -30.51 -4.52
N VAL A 22 -6.26 -29.62 -4.54
CA VAL A 22 -7.07 -29.23 -3.39
C VAL A 22 -8.54 -29.02 -3.78
N GLU A 23 -9.43 -29.05 -2.79
CA GLU A 23 -10.80 -28.55 -2.95
C GLU A 23 -10.78 -27.02 -2.81
N ILE A 24 -11.24 -26.31 -3.82
CA ILE A 24 -11.32 -24.83 -3.80
C ILE A 24 -12.74 -24.44 -3.39
N VAL A 25 -12.84 -23.62 -2.35
CA VAL A 25 -14.10 -23.04 -1.88
C VAL A 25 -14.05 -21.53 -2.03
N PHE A 26 -15.03 -20.96 -2.71
CA PHE A 26 -15.14 -19.51 -2.86
C PHE A 26 -16.06 -18.94 -1.78
N CYS A 27 -15.61 -17.88 -1.11
CA CYS A 27 -16.47 -17.12 -0.23
C CYS A 27 -17.47 -16.31 -1.09
N PRO A 28 -18.78 -16.40 -0.85
CA PRO A 28 -19.77 -15.69 -1.66
C PRO A 28 -19.68 -14.17 -1.48
N GLU A 29 -19.27 -13.72 -0.29
CA GLU A 29 -19.09 -12.32 0.05
C GLU A 29 -17.85 -12.19 0.96
N PRO A 30 -16.90 -11.28 0.69
CA PRO A 30 -15.66 -11.13 1.46
C PRO A 30 -15.89 -10.37 2.78
N THR A 31 -16.91 -10.76 3.54
CA THR A 31 -17.22 -10.19 4.86
C THR A 31 -16.60 -11.02 5.96
N GLU A 32 -16.24 -10.40 7.09
CA GLU A 32 -15.72 -11.09 8.27
C GLU A 32 -16.63 -12.23 8.71
N LYS A 33 -17.95 -12.00 8.71
CA LYS A 33 -18.94 -13.01 9.08
C LYS A 33 -18.92 -14.23 8.15
N ALA A 34 -18.84 -14.01 6.83
CA ALA A 34 -18.82 -15.12 5.86
C ALA A 34 -17.50 -15.88 5.91
N ILE A 35 -16.37 -15.16 5.96
CA ILE A 35 -15.03 -15.76 6.11
C ILE A 35 -14.96 -16.57 7.43
N GLY A 36 -15.37 -15.97 8.57
CA GLY A 36 -15.31 -16.60 9.88
C GLY A 36 -16.16 -17.88 10.00
N ARG A 37 -17.25 -17.97 9.22
CA ARG A 37 -18.04 -19.20 9.12
C ARG A 37 -17.34 -20.30 8.32
N LEU A 38 -16.78 -19.94 7.15
CA LEU A 38 -16.23 -20.91 6.21
C LEU A 38 -14.81 -21.35 6.56
N ILE A 39 -14.04 -20.51 7.26
CA ILE A 39 -12.66 -20.81 7.65
C ILE A 39 -12.55 -22.00 8.59
N LYS A 40 -13.61 -22.28 9.35
CA LYS A 40 -13.66 -23.39 10.32
C LYS A 40 -13.43 -24.77 9.69
N ASP A 41 -13.84 -24.93 8.43
CA ASP A 41 -13.74 -26.19 7.69
C ASP A 41 -12.60 -26.18 6.66
N ALA A 42 -11.80 -25.12 6.61
CA ALA A 42 -10.71 -24.96 5.66
C ALA A 42 -9.35 -25.36 6.26
N ASP A 43 -8.47 -25.92 5.45
CA ASP A 43 -7.09 -26.22 5.82
C ASP A 43 -6.18 -25.00 5.50
N ALA A 44 -6.58 -24.15 4.56
CA ALA A 44 -5.92 -22.88 4.23
C ALA A 44 -6.94 -21.79 3.86
N LEU A 45 -6.58 -20.55 4.11
CA LEU A 45 -7.27 -19.35 3.63
C LEU A 45 -6.34 -18.58 2.69
N ILE A 46 -6.79 -18.24 1.48
CA ILE A 46 -6.18 -17.22 0.66
C ILE A 46 -7.06 -15.97 0.75
N ILE A 47 -6.49 -14.88 1.30
CA ILE A 47 -7.18 -13.62 1.55
C ILE A 47 -6.59 -12.48 0.73
N ARG A 48 -7.44 -11.58 0.24
CA ARG A 48 -7.05 -10.35 -0.45
C ARG A 48 -7.15 -9.14 0.48
N THR A 49 -7.58 -8.00 -0.04
CA THR A 49 -7.64 -6.74 0.71
C THR A 49 -8.93 -6.64 1.52
N ALA A 50 -10.05 -7.14 0.99
CA ALA A 50 -11.33 -7.08 1.69
C ALA A 50 -11.42 -8.15 2.78
N GLY A 51 -12.03 -7.78 3.90
CA GLY A 51 -12.19 -8.60 5.09
C GLY A 51 -10.94 -8.68 5.96
N SER A 52 -11.15 -9.04 7.22
CA SER A 52 -10.10 -9.23 8.23
C SER A 52 -10.16 -10.66 8.78
N VAL A 53 -9.05 -11.11 9.34
CA VAL A 53 -8.98 -12.35 10.12
C VAL A 53 -8.63 -12.00 11.56
N THR A 54 -9.62 -12.13 12.44
CA THR A 54 -9.53 -11.77 13.84
C THR A 54 -9.15 -12.99 14.72
N ARG A 55 -8.80 -12.73 15.98
CA ARG A 55 -8.53 -13.78 16.99
C ARG A 55 -9.69 -14.78 17.12
N GLU A 56 -10.93 -14.29 17.19
CA GLU A 56 -12.12 -15.14 17.31
C GLU A 56 -12.26 -16.11 16.13
N MET A 57 -11.93 -15.66 14.92
CA MET A 57 -12.00 -16.52 13.73
C MET A 57 -10.96 -17.64 13.77
N VAL A 58 -9.72 -17.34 14.15
CA VAL A 58 -8.63 -18.34 14.17
C VAL A 58 -8.82 -19.33 15.33
N GLU A 59 -9.34 -18.88 16.47
CA GLU A 59 -9.69 -19.74 17.61
C GLU A 59 -10.69 -20.82 17.21
N GLY A 60 -11.69 -20.47 16.40
CA GLY A 60 -12.71 -21.41 15.91
C GLY A 60 -12.26 -22.29 14.73
N ALA A 61 -11.06 -22.09 14.19
CA ALA A 61 -10.60 -22.71 12.94
C ALA A 61 -9.60 -23.86 13.17
N GLY A 62 -10.00 -24.90 13.89
CA GLY A 62 -9.11 -26.00 14.32
C GLY A 62 -8.40 -26.79 13.22
N ARG A 63 -8.83 -26.67 11.96
CA ARG A 63 -8.20 -27.32 10.80
C ARG A 63 -7.21 -26.42 10.07
N LEU A 64 -7.32 -25.10 10.26
CA LEU A 64 -6.55 -24.10 9.52
C LEU A 64 -5.06 -24.23 9.84
N LYS A 65 -4.22 -24.27 8.81
CA LYS A 65 -2.76 -24.37 8.92
C LYS A 65 -2.07 -23.11 8.39
N VAL A 66 -2.70 -22.42 7.46
CA VAL A 66 -2.10 -21.26 6.79
C VAL A 66 -3.12 -20.23 6.37
N ILE A 67 -2.75 -18.98 6.55
CA ILE A 67 -3.41 -17.80 5.97
C ILE A 67 -2.42 -17.18 4.99
N SER A 68 -2.72 -17.24 3.70
CA SER A 68 -1.88 -16.70 2.63
C SER A 68 -2.52 -15.45 2.02
N ARG A 69 -1.85 -14.31 2.15
CA ARG A 69 -2.36 -13.04 1.61
C ARG A 69 -1.82 -12.78 0.20
N THR A 70 -2.68 -12.33 -0.73
CA THR A 70 -2.29 -11.91 -2.08
C THR A 70 -1.68 -10.51 -2.06
N GLY A 71 -0.50 -10.38 -1.46
CA GLY A 71 0.22 -9.12 -1.32
C GLY A 71 1.18 -9.11 -0.14
N GLY A 72 1.94 -8.03 0.03
CA GLY A 72 2.99 -7.94 1.04
C GLY A 72 2.56 -7.38 2.40
N GLY A 73 1.47 -6.59 2.45
CA GLY A 73 0.91 -6.09 3.70
C GLY A 73 0.06 -7.16 4.38
N LEU A 74 0.11 -7.28 5.70
CA LEU A 74 -0.60 -8.30 6.48
C LEU A 74 -1.49 -7.68 7.57
N ASN A 75 -1.81 -6.40 7.45
CA ASN A 75 -2.53 -5.63 8.46
C ASN A 75 -3.96 -6.14 8.73
N ASN A 76 -4.56 -6.84 7.76
CA ASN A 76 -5.89 -7.43 7.89
C ASN A 76 -5.88 -8.86 8.47
N VAL A 77 -4.76 -9.30 9.06
CA VAL A 77 -4.64 -10.60 9.74
C VAL A 77 -4.04 -10.40 11.12
N ASP A 78 -4.71 -10.90 12.16
CA ASP A 78 -4.16 -10.98 13.52
C ASP A 78 -3.06 -12.05 13.57
N ILE A 79 -1.81 -11.59 13.34
CA ILE A 79 -0.64 -12.49 13.26
C ILE A 79 -0.33 -13.11 14.62
N GLU A 80 -0.54 -12.39 15.71
CA GLU A 80 -0.30 -12.88 17.07
C GLU A 80 -1.27 -14.02 17.37
N ALA A 81 -2.56 -13.79 17.15
CA ALA A 81 -3.56 -14.84 17.30
C ALA A 81 -3.28 -16.06 16.42
N ALA A 82 -2.98 -15.87 15.14
CA ALA A 82 -2.63 -16.96 14.24
C ALA A 82 -1.43 -17.77 14.78
N THR A 83 -0.41 -17.08 15.33
CA THR A 83 0.78 -17.72 15.91
C THR A 83 0.45 -18.52 17.17
N ASP A 84 -0.47 -18.01 18.00
CA ASP A 84 -0.93 -18.73 19.21
C ASP A 84 -1.62 -20.06 18.87
N TYR A 85 -2.36 -20.09 17.76
CA TYR A 85 -3.08 -21.28 17.27
C TYR A 85 -2.26 -22.11 16.26
N ASN A 86 -0.95 -21.88 16.13
CA ASN A 86 -0.03 -22.58 15.23
C ASN A 86 -0.43 -22.46 13.74
N ILE A 87 -0.98 -21.32 13.35
CA ILE A 87 -1.37 -21.01 11.98
C ILE A 87 -0.27 -20.11 11.36
N VAL A 88 0.30 -20.57 10.24
CA VAL A 88 1.29 -19.78 9.50
C VAL A 88 0.60 -18.65 8.75
N VAL A 89 1.08 -17.42 8.93
CA VAL A 89 0.68 -16.27 8.12
C VAL A 89 1.76 -16.00 7.09
N CYS A 90 1.38 -15.89 5.83
CA CYS A 90 2.32 -15.60 4.76
C CYS A 90 1.75 -14.60 3.74
N GLY A 91 2.64 -13.96 3.00
CA GLY A 91 2.30 -12.99 1.99
C GLY A 91 3.25 -13.07 0.79
N VAL A 92 3.00 -12.26 -0.23
CA VAL A 92 3.85 -12.15 -1.42
C VAL A 92 4.48 -10.78 -1.45
N LYS A 93 5.82 -10.69 -1.31
CA LYS A 93 6.59 -9.44 -1.37
C LYS A 93 7.41 -9.37 -2.67
N GLY A 94 7.56 -8.18 -3.20
CA GLY A 94 8.46 -7.89 -4.31
C GLY A 94 7.74 -7.50 -5.60
N PRO A 95 6.87 -8.34 -6.17
CA PRO A 95 6.27 -8.05 -7.48
C PRO A 95 5.59 -6.69 -7.59
N GLN A 96 4.97 -6.23 -6.52
CA GLN A 96 4.22 -4.98 -6.46
C GLN A 96 5.08 -3.72 -6.24
N ASP A 97 6.31 -3.87 -5.75
CA ASP A 97 7.11 -2.73 -5.27
C ASP A 97 7.35 -1.68 -6.36
N ARG A 98 7.68 -2.16 -7.57
CA ARG A 98 7.89 -1.28 -8.73
C ARG A 98 6.61 -0.57 -9.16
N MET A 99 5.47 -1.27 -9.16
CA MET A 99 4.19 -0.70 -9.61
C MET A 99 3.70 0.38 -8.65
N VAL A 100 3.83 0.15 -7.34
CA VAL A 100 3.50 1.17 -6.33
C VAL A 100 4.40 2.41 -6.48
N ALA A 101 5.69 2.21 -6.76
CA ALA A 101 6.60 3.33 -7.00
C ALA A 101 6.22 4.12 -8.26
N GLU A 102 5.89 3.42 -9.36
CA GLU A 102 5.41 4.05 -10.60
C GLU A 102 4.12 4.83 -10.39
N HIS A 103 3.19 4.29 -9.59
CA HIS A 103 1.94 4.96 -9.26
C HIS A 103 2.18 6.25 -8.46
N ALA A 104 3.07 6.21 -7.46
CA ALA A 104 3.45 7.40 -6.68
C ALA A 104 4.05 8.49 -7.58
N VAL A 105 4.95 8.13 -8.50
CA VAL A 105 5.56 9.08 -9.45
C VAL A 105 4.53 9.59 -10.47
N ALA A 106 3.58 8.74 -10.91
CA ALA A 106 2.47 9.15 -11.77
C ALA A 106 1.59 10.21 -11.10
N PHE A 107 1.29 10.06 -9.80
CA PHE A 107 0.61 11.10 -9.03
C PHE A 107 1.38 12.42 -9.03
N MET A 108 2.71 12.39 -8.79
CA MET A 108 3.55 13.60 -8.83
C MET A 108 3.41 14.31 -10.18
N GLY A 109 3.52 13.56 -11.28
CA GLY A 109 3.37 14.10 -12.63
C GLY A 109 1.98 14.64 -12.91
N ALA A 110 0.92 13.90 -12.54
CA ALA A 110 -0.46 14.29 -12.77
C ALA A 110 -0.86 15.55 -11.98
N LEU A 111 -0.42 15.66 -10.72
CA LEU A 111 -0.64 16.83 -9.87
C LEU A 111 0.13 18.04 -10.38
N ALA A 112 1.43 17.92 -10.65
CA ALA A 112 2.26 19.00 -11.14
C ALA A 112 1.75 19.57 -12.47
N LYS A 113 1.32 18.70 -13.38
CA LYS A 113 0.78 19.07 -14.70
C LYS A 113 -0.70 19.38 -14.70
N GLN A 114 -1.41 19.16 -13.58
CA GLN A 114 -2.85 19.39 -13.42
C GLN A 114 -3.69 18.68 -14.50
N PHE A 115 -3.30 17.44 -14.86
CA PHE A 115 -3.89 16.73 -16.00
C PHE A 115 -5.41 16.62 -15.93
N PHE A 116 -5.96 16.25 -14.78
CA PHE A 116 -7.41 16.06 -14.64
C PHE A 116 -8.20 17.38 -14.77
N TYR A 117 -7.65 18.47 -14.23
CA TYR A 117 -8.28 19.78 -14.39
C TYR A 117 -8.26 20.23 -15.85
N LEU A 118 -7.08 20.18 -16.49
CA LEU A 118 -6.90 20.64 -17.88
C LEU A 118 -7.69 19.77 -18.88
N ASP A 119 -7.75 18.45 -18.68
CA ASP A 119 -8.58 17.54 -19.46
C ASP A 119 -10.07 17.95 -19.36
N ALA A 120 -10.56 18.19 -18.13
CA ALA A 120 -11.93 18.64 -17.93
C ALA A 120 -12.23 19.99 -18.60
N GLN A 121 -11.26 20.93 -18.63
CA GLN A 121 -11.44 22.20 -19.35
C GLN A 121 -11.54 22.01 -20.86
N VAL A 122 -10.68 21.18 -21.44
CA VAL A 122 -10.71 20.89 -22.89
C VAL A 122 -12.02 20.22 -23.28
N ARG A 123 -12.50 19.25 -22.50
CA ARG A 123 -13.80 18.59 -22.75
C ARG A 123 -14.99 19.55 -22.68
N LYS A 124 -14.88 20.62 -21.89
CA LYS A 124 -15.88 21.71 -21.83
C LYS A 124 -15.72 22.75 -22.95
N GLY A 125 -14.79 22.56 -23.86
CA GLY A 125 -14.49 23.51 -24.95
C GLY A 125 -13.65 24.72 -24.50
N ASN A 126 -13.18 24.77 -23.25
CA ASN A 126 -12.39 25.88 -22.73
C ASN A 126 -10.89 25.69 -23.03
N PHE A 127 -10.52 25.77 -24.31
CA PHE A 127 -9.11 25.71 -24.73
C PHE A 127 -8.29 26.92 -24.26
N ALA A 128 -8.96 28.04 -23.95
CA ALA A 128 -8.34 29.27 -23.48
C ALA A 128 -7.73 29.12 -22.06
N SER A 129 -8.13 28.11 -21.28
CA SER A 129 -7.62 27.81 -19.95
C SER A 129 -6.09 27.74 -19.88
N ARG A 130 -5.42 27.34 -20.98
CA ARG A 130 -3.94 27.34 -21.10
C ARG A 130 -3.28 28.71 -20.85
N LYS A 131 -4.02 29.80 -20.95
CA LYS A 131 -3.51 31.16 -20.71
C LYS A 131 -3.48 31.52 -19.22
N GLU A 132 -4.36 30.90 -18.45
CA GLU A 132 -4.57 31.16 -17.01
C GLU A 132 -3.74 30.25 -16.12
N TYR A 133 -3.48 29.02 -16.61
CA TYR A 133 -2.78 28.00 -15.86
C TYR A 133 -1.28 27.94 -16.16
N ARG A 134 -0.51 27.71 -15.10
CA ARG A 134 0.96 27.54 -15.16
C ARG A 134 1.33 26.25 -14.41
N PRO A 135 1.14 25.07 -15.01
CA PRO A 135 1.56 23.80 -14.42
C PRO A 135 3.05 23.81 -14.06
N ALA A 136 3.40 23.11 -12.98
CA ALA A 136 4.79 22.97 -12.56
C ALA A 136 5.54 21.93 -13.41
N GLY A 137 6.88 22.05 -13.46
CA GLY A 137 7.78 20.99 -13.92
C GLY A 137 8.15 20.07 -12.76
N LEU A 138 8.75 18.92 -13.08
CA LEU A 138 9.34 18.01 -12.09
C LEU A 138 10.85 18.22 -11.98
N SER A 139 11.54 18.48 -13.12
CA SER A 139 12.99 18.67 -13.16
C SER A 139 13.44 19.76 -12.19
N GLY A 140 14.49 19.46 -11.42
CA GLY A 140 15.07 20.35 -10.41
C GLY A 140 14.24 20.52 -9.14
N LYS A 141 13.08 19.82 -9.01
CA LYS A 141 12.23 19.84 -7.81
C LYS A 141 12.74 18.90 -6.74
N GLN A 142 12.37 19.19 -5.50
CA GLN A 142 12.75 18.41 -4.32
C GLN A 142 11.68 17.38 -3.98
N VAL A 143 12.04 16.10 -4.01
CA VAL A 143 11.23 15.02 -3.45
C VAL A 143 11.69 14.73 -2.02
N GLY A 144 10.76 14.76 -1.07
CA GLY A 144 10.94 14.27 0.29
C GLY A 144 10.34 12.87 0.43
N LEU A 145 11.11 11.91 0.88
CA LEU A 145 10.65 10.54 1.13
C LEU A 145 10.58 10.26 2.63
N ILE A 146 9.42 9.91 3.13
CA ILE A 146 9.27 9.38 4.48
C ILE A 146 9.15 7.86 4.37
N GLY A 147 10.23 7.17 4.78
CA GLY A 147 10.45 5.75 4.53
C GLY A 147 11.30 5.49 3.28
N LEU A 148 12.47 4.88 3.47
CA LEU A 148 13.42 4.54 2.42
C LEU A 148 13.63 3.02 2.31
N GLY A 149 12.52 2.28 2.41
CA GLY A 149 12.45 0.85 2.15
C GLY A 149 12.54 0.53 0.64
N ARG A 150 12.08 -0.67 0.25
CA ARG A 150 12.14 -1.12 -1.16
C ARG A 150 11.42 -0.17 -2.12
N ILE A 151 10.20 0.26 -1.80
CA ILE A 151 9.40 1.16 -2.65
C ILE A 151 10.02 2.55 -2.68
N GLY A 152 10.35 3.14 -1.52
CA GLY A 152 10.95 4.48 -1.45
C GLY A 152 12.24 4.60 -2.25
N ARG A 153 13.10 3.57 -2.24
CA ARG A 153 14.33 3.52 -3.07
C ARG A 153 14.02 3.48 -4.57
N ILE A 154 12.98 2.77 -4.99
CA ILE A 154 12.57 2.76 -6.41
C ILE A 154 12.01 4.12 -6.81
N VAL A 155 11.20 4.77 -5.96
CA VAL A 155 10.70 6.14 -6.20
C VAL A 155 11.87 7.11 -6.35
N ALA A 156 12.87 7.06 -5.44
CA ALA A 156 14.07 7.87 -5.53
C ALA A 156 14.78 7.69 -6.87
N ASP A 157 15.05 6.43 -7.25
CA ASP A 157 15.73 6.10 -8.52
C ASP A 157 14.98 6.65 -9.73
N ILE A 158 13.65 6.50 -9.79
CA ILE A 158 12.83 7.04 -10.88
C ILE A 158 12.90 8.58 -10.90
N CYS A 159 12.72 9.22 -9.75
CA CYS A 159 12.72 10.68 -9.65
C CYS A 159 14.06 11.29 -10.08
N ILE A 160 15.18 10.70 -9.65
CA ILE A 160 16.52 11.16 -10.00
C ILE A 160 16.78 10.93 -11.49
N ARG A 161 16.64 9.68 -11.97
CA ARG A 161 17.08 9.30 -13.31
C ARG A 161 16.17 9.76 -14.44
N ALA A 162 14.84 9.76 -14.20
CA ALA A 162 13.88 10.10 -15.24
C ALA A 162 13.50 11.58 -15.27
N PHE A 163 13.58 12.27 -14.12
CA PHE A 163 13.05 13.63 -13.97
C PHE A 163 14.06 14.65 -13.46
N ASP A 164 15.31 14.25 -13.23
CA ASP A 164 16.35 15.14 -12.72
C ASP A 164 15.90 15.87 -11.43
N MET A 165 15.24 15.13 -10.52
CA MET A 165 14.78 15.66 -9.23
C MET A 165 15.84 15.42 -8.16
N GLN A 166 15.87 16.30 -7.16
CA GLN A 166 16.68 16.11 -5.96
C GLN A 166 15.88 15.30 -4.93
N VAL A 167 16.53 14.37 -4.21
CA VAL A 167 15.86 13.52 -3.23
C VAL A 167 16.46 13.69 -1.85
N THR A 168 15.60 14.04 -0.89
CA THR A 168 15.89 13.91 0.55
C THR A 168 15.01 12.81 1.14
N ALA A 169 15.52 12.09 2.14
CA ALA A 169 14.78 11.03 2.78
C ALA A 169 14.97 11.01 4.30
N TYR A 170 13.96 10.54 5.01
CA TYR A 170 14.02 10.17 6.40
C TYR A 170 13.55 8.73 6.57
N ASP A 171 14.37 7.93 7.24
CA ASP A 171 14.04 6.57 7.66
C ASP A 171 14.85 6.23 8.91
N PRO A 172 14.24 5.93 10.07
CA PRO A 172 14.98 5.68 11.32
C PRO A 172 15.80 4.39 11.31
N TYR A 173 15.65 3.55 10.31
CA TYR A 173 16.35 2.26 10.17
C TYR A 173 17.42 2.26 9.08
N VAL A 174 17.59 3.37 8.36
CA VAL A 174 18.60 3.52 7.31
C VAL A 174 19.72 4.42 7.82
N THR A 175 20.96 3.96 7.67
CA THR A 175 22.16 4.75 7.99
C THR A 175 22.91 5.11 6.70
N PRO A 176 23.85 6.06 6.72
CA PRO A 176 24.68 6.38 5.55
C PRO A 176 25.34 5.15 4.93
N GLU A 177 25.80 4.18 5.78
CA GLU A 177 26.46 2.95 5.32
C GLU A 177 25.48 2.00 4.61
N THR A 178 24.19 1.98 5.02
CA THR A 178 23.16 1.11 4.44
C THR A 178 22.39 1.80 3.32
N LEU A 179 22.58 3.10 3.12
CA LEU A 179 21.91 3.88 2.10
C LEU A 179 22.24 3.38 0.69
N GLY A 180 23.54 3.19 0.39
CA GLY A 180 24.00 2.61 -0.88
C GLY A 180 23.82 3.51 -2.10
N SER A 181 23.63 4.82 -1.91
CA SER A 181 23.48 5.81 -2.98
C SER A 181 23.93 7.18 -2.48
N ASP A 182 24.78 7.86 -3.24
CA ASP A 182 25.22 9.23 -2.97
C ASP A 182 24.22 10.27 -3.50
N ASP A 183 23.26 9.86 -4.30
CA ASP A 183 22.27 10.75 -4.93
C ASP A 183 21.07 11.06 -4.00
N ILE A 184 21.00 10.42 -2.84
CA ILE A 184 19.93 10.61 -1.85
C ILE A 184 20.52 11.26 -0.60
N VAL A 185 19.99 12.40 -0.19
CA VAL A 185 20.38 13.07 1.04
C VAL A 185 19.54 12.53 2.21
N LEU A 186 20.14 11.69 3.06
CA LEU A 186 19.50 11.21 4.28
C LEU A 186 19.50 12.31 5.34
N LYS A 187 18.36 12.52 6.00
CA LYS A 187 18.17 13.48 7.08
C LYS A 187 17.91 12.75 8.40
N GLU A 188 18.43 13.32 9.49
CA GLU A 188 18.22 12.81 10.85
C GLU A 188 16.84 13.19 11.40
N ASP A 189 16.27 14.31 10.94
CA ASP A 189 14.95 14.79 11.33
C ASP A 189 13.97 14.75 10.14
N MET A 190 12.81 14.16 10.39
CA MET A 190 11.69 14.13 9.45
C MET A 190 11.23 15.54 9.07
N ALA A 191 11.28 16.49 10.00
CA ALA A 191 10.88 17.87 9.77
C ALA A 191 11.70 18.53 8.66
N ASP A 192 13.01 18.26 8.57
CA ASP A 192 13.87 18.78 7.52
C ASP A 192 13.45 18.28 6.13
N VAL A 193 13.02 17.02 6.03
CA VAL A 193 12.52 16.44 4.78
C VAL A 193 11.20 17.10 4.38
N ILE A 194 10.28 17.27 5.33
CA ILE A 194 8.96 17.88 5.09
C ILE A 194 9.10 19.33 4.61
N GLN A 195 9.95 20.12 5.28
CA GLN A 195 10.17 21.53 4.94
C GLN A 195 10.83 21.71 3.58
N ALA A 196 11.72 20.81 3.19
CA ALA A 196 12.44 20.89 1.93
C ALA A 196 11.60 20.44 0.71
N ALA A 197 10.59 19.61 0.92
CA ALA A 197 9.87 18.91 -0.15
C ALA A 197 8.97 19.84 -0.98
N ASP A 198 9.05 19.71 -2.31
CA ASP A 198 8.01 20.14 -3.25
C ASP A 198 6.98 19.00 -3.47
N PHE A 199 7.44 17.76 -3.35
CA PHE A 199 6.61 16.52 -3.32
C PHE A 199 7.01 15.70 -2.12
N LEU A 200 6.12 15.53 -1.17
CA LEU A 200 6.31 14.66 0.00
C LEU A 200 5.63 13.32 -0.25
N SER A 201 6.38 12.22 -0.26
CA SER A 201 5.84 10.88 -0.55
C SER A 201 6.07 9.93 0.61
N LEU A 202 4.99 9.23 1.02
CA LEU A 202 4.98 8.36 2.19
C LEU A 202 5.13 6.89 1.78
N HIS A 203 6.14 6.22 2.34
CA HIS A 203 6.49 4.81 2.05
C HIS A 203 6.76 4.02 3.33
N VAL A 204 6.05 4.33 4.40
CA VAL A 204 6.16 3.67 5.71
C VAL A 204 5.06 2.62 5.90
N PRO A 205 5.30 1.54 6.67
CA PRO A 205 4.24 0.64 7.11
C PRO A 205 3.36 1.34 8.15
N LEU A 206 2.13 0.86 8.33
CA LEU A 206 1.30 1.24 9.46
C LEU A 206 1.77 0.50 10.72
N THR A 207 2.14 1.27 11.72
CA THR A 207 2.55 0.83 13.06
C THR A 207 2.05 1.84 14.10
N GLU A 208 2.16 1.55 15.38
CA GLU A 208 1.85 2.52 16.45
C GLU A 208 2.63 3.85 16.29
N ASN A 209 3.87 3.79 15.79
CA ASN A 209 4.72 4.97 15.61
C ASN A 209 4.42 5.75 14.32
N THR A 210 3.74 5.15 13.35
CA THR A 210 3.46 5.78 12.05
C THR A 210 1.98 6.11 11.87
N LYS A 211 1.10 5.65 12.77
CA LYS A 211 -0.30 6.02 12.78
C LYS A 211 -0.45 7.51 13.08
N GLY A 212 -1.14 8.23 12.19
CA GLY A 212 -1.32 9.68 12.31
C GLY A 212 -0.03 10.49 12.21
N LEU A 213 1.03 9.93 11.60
CA LEU A 213 2.34 10.55 11.46
C LEU A 213 2.26 11.93 10.78
N MET A 214 1.39 12.06 9.78
CA MET A 214 1.10 13.33 9.10
C MET A 214 -0.16 13.95 9.68
N GLY A 215 0.01 14.83 10.65
CA GLY A 215 -1.04 15.63 11.26
C GLY A 215 -0.90 17.11 10.97
N THR A 216 -1.68 17.95 11.65
CA THR A 216 -1.70 19.42 11.47
C THR A 216 -0.31 20.03 11.57
N ALA A 217 0.49 19.64 12.57
CA ALA A 217 1.85 20.17 12.75
C ALA A 217 2.76 19.88 11.55
N GLN A 218 2.67 18.69 10.96
CA GLN A 218 3.46 18.30 9.78
C GLN A 218 3.00 19.06 8.53
N PHE A 219 1.69 19.26 8.35
CA PHE A 219 1.19 20.08 7.25
C PHE A 219 1.61 21.54 7.37
N GLU A 220 1.73 22.07 8.60
CA GLU A 220 2.24 23.42 8.83
C GLU A 220 3.71 23.61 8.39
N LEU A 221 4.51 22.54 8.42
CA LEU A 221 5.89 22.55 7.97
C LEU A 221 6.04 22.50 6.44
N MET A 222 5.03 21.99 5.72
CA MET A 222 5.11 21.85 4.26
C MET A 222 5.11 23.21 3.55
N LYS A 223 5.77 23.28 2.41
CA LYS A 223 5.72 24.47 1.54
C LYS A 223 4.29 24.67 1.01
N PRO A 224 3.81 25.94 0.86
CA PRO A 224 2.47 26.21 0.32
C PRO A 224 2.21 25.65 -1.09
N GLY A 225 3.26 25.45 -1.88
CA GLY A 225 3.19 24.86 -3.22
C GLY A 225 3.45 23.34 -3.26
N ALA A 226 3.62 22.69 -2.11
CA ALA A 226 3.97 21.29 -2.04
C ALA A 226 2.75 20.36 -2.25
N PHE A 227 3.04 19.13 -2.68
CA PHE A 227 2.06 18.06 -2.86
C PHE A 227 2.36 16.89 -1.91
N LEU A 228 1.30 16.31 -1.35
CA LEU A 228 1.40 15.04 -0.59
C LEU A 228 1.08 13.86 -1.51
N ILE A 229 1.87 12.78 -1.41
CA ILE A 229 1.61 11.51 -2.08
C ILE A 229 1.52 10.42 -1.02
N ASN A 230 0.40 9.70 -0.97
CA ASN A 230 0.25 8.55 -0.08
C ASN A 230 -0.22 7.31 -0.85
N THR A 231 0.71 6.38 -1.03
CA THR A 231 0.49 5.02 -1.57
C THR A 231 0.87 3.95 -0.55
N SER A 232 0.93 4.33 0.75
CA SER A 232 1.32 3.44 1.84
C SER A 232 0.12 2.90 2.61
N ARG A 233 -0.37 3.63 3.61
CA ARG A 233 -1.60 3.35 4.38
C ARG A 233 -2.31 4.66 4.69
N GLY A 234 -3.64 4.64 4.68
CA GLY A 234 -4.45 5.84 4.92
C GLY A 234 -4.24 6.40 6.32
N GLU A 235 -4.23 5.53 7.32
CA GLU A 235 -4.11 5.89 8.74
C GLU A 235 -2.73 6.51 9.12
N VAL A 236 -1.76 6.51 8.20
CA VAL A 236 -0.50 7.27 8.37
C VAL A 236 -0.76 8.78 8.33
N VAL A 237 -1.84 9.19 7.69
CA VAL A 237 -2.28 10.59 7.56
C VAL A 237 -3.54 10.79 8.40
N GLN A 238 -3.58 11.83 9.23
CA GLN A 238 -4.81 12.28 9.86
C GLN A 238 -5.66 12.97 8.79
N GLU A 239 -6.68 12.27 8.30
CA GLU A 239 -7.45 12.71 7.13
C GLU A 239 -8.13 14.06 7.33
N ALA A 240 -8.65 14.34 8.54
CA ALA A 240 -9.21 15.65 8.87
C ALA A 240 -8.18 16.79 8.74
N ALA A 241 -6.94 16.56 9.18
CA ALA A 241 -5.87 17.56 9.05
C ALA A 241 -5.46 17.77 7.58
N LEU A 242 -5.48 16.72 6.77
CA LEU A 242 -5.24 16.82 5.32
C LEU A 242 -6.35 17.65 4.63
N VAL A 243 -7.60 17.38 4.94
CA VAL A 243 -8.76 18.16 4.42
C VAL A 243 -8.61 19.64 4.73
N ASP A 244 -8.24 19.97 5.96
CA ASP A 244 -8.03 21.36 6.39
C ASP A 244 -6.84 22.01 5.64
N ALA A 245 -5.73 21.30 5.51
CA ALA A 245 -4.55 21.78 4.78
C ALA A 245 -4.85 22.07 3.30
N LEU A 246 -5.64 21.21 2.66
CA LEU A 246 -6.03 21.36 1.26
C LEU A 246 -7.04 22.50 1.04
N LYS A 247 -8.09 22.58 1.89
CA LYS A 247 -9.12 23.64 1.84
C LYS A 247 -8.51 25.03 2.08
N ASN A 248 -7.60 25.14 3.02
CA ASN A 248 -6.91 26.39 3.36
C ASN A 248 -5.72 26.68 2.47
N LYS A 249 -5.49 25.86 1.40
CA LYS A 249 -4.36 25.99 0.45
C LYS A 249 -2.99 26.02 1.14
N LYS A 250 -2.87 25.35 2.27
CA LYS A 250 -1.60 25.16 2.98
C LYS A 250 -0.64 24.32 2.15
N ILE A 251 -1.19 23.32 1.45
CA ILE A 251 -0.51 22.54 0.41
C ILE A 251 -1.26 22.66 -0.92
N ALA A 252 -0.58 22.43 -2.02
CA ALA A 252 -1.14 22.59 -3.36
C ALA A 252 -2.10 21.47 -3.76
N GLY A 253 -1.90 20.25 -3.26
CA GLY A 253 -2.75 19.11 -3.58
C GLY A 253 -2.25 17.80 -2.99
N ALA A 254 -2.99 16.73 -3.22
CA ALA A 254 -2.63 15.39 -2.76
C ALA A 254 -2.97 14.31 -3.80
N GLY A 255 -2.12 13.26 -3.87
CA GLY A 255 -2.36 12.00 -4.59
C GLY A 255 -2.51 10.86 -3.58
N LEU A 256 -3.69 10.26 -3.52
CA LEU A 256 -4.08 9.30 -2.50
C LEU A 256 -4.54 8.00 -3.15
N ASP A 257 -3.85 6.90 -2.87
CA ASP A 257 -4.30 5.55 -3.25
C ASP A 257 -4.95 4.82 -2.08
N VAL A 258 -4.85 5.39 -0.87
CA VAL A 258 -5.29 4.80 0.40
C VAL A 258 -5.98 5.85 1.27
N PHE A 259 -6.92 5.39 2.12
CA PHE A 259 -7.76 6.24 2.95
C PHE A 259 -7.77 5.76 4.41
N GLU A 260 -8.09 6.64 5.35
CA GLU A 260 -8.16 6.29 6.78
C GLU A 260 -9.18 5.18 7.03
N ASP A 261 -10.35 5.26 6.38
CA ASP A 261 -11.33 4.18 6.32
C ASP A 261 -11.39 3.61 4.90
N GLU A 262 -11.26 2.29 4.75
CA GLU A 262 -11.39 1.58 3.47
C GLU A 262 -12.46 0.48 3.54
N PRO A 263 -13.52 0.55 2.68
CA PRO A 263 -13.77 1.56 1.64
C PRO A 263 -14.18 2.92 2.23
N PRO A 264 -13.72 4.03 1.63
CA PRO A 264 -14.10 5.36 2.09
C PRO A 264 -15.57 5.66 1.83
N ASP A 265 -16.21 6.46 2.69
CA ASP A 265 -17.58 6.97 2.45
C ASP A 265 -17.60 7.82 1.16
N ALA A 266 -18.62 7.63 0.33
CA ALA A 266 -18.80 8.41 -0.90
C ALA A 266 -18.93 9.93 -0.65
N ARG A 267 -19.26 10.34 0.58
CA ARG A 267 -19.34 11.75 1.03
C ARG A 267 -18.03 12.25 1.63
N ASN A 268 -16.94 11.50 1.53
CA ASN A 268 -15.66 11.93 2.07
C ASN A 268 -15.28 13.31 1.51
N PRO A 269 -14.98 14.31 2.38
CA PRO A 269 -14.68 15.67 1.97
C PRO A 269 -13.51 15.81 0.97
N LEU A 270 -12.59 14.85 0.94
CA LEU A 270 -11.49 14.80 -0.02
C LEU A 270 -11.99 14.70 -1.47
N PHE A 271 -13.14 14.05 -1.71
CA PHE A 271 -13.66 13.83 -3.07
C PHE A 271 -14.31 15.06 -3.68
N GLU A 272 -14.61 16.08 -2.88
CA GLU A 272 -15.10 17.38 -3.35
C GLU A 272 -13.95 18.31 -3.80
N LEU A 273 -12.69 17.97 -3.46
CA LEU A 273 -11.53 18.82 -3.70
C LEU A 273 -10.94 18.57 -5.09
N THR A 274 -10.84 19.61 -5.91
CA THR A 274 -10.30 19.52 -7.28
C THR A 274 -8.80 19.38 -7.36
N ASN A 275 -8.10 19.57 -6.25
CA ASN A 275 -6.65 19.39 -6.09
C ASN A 275 -6.27 18.07 -5.43
N VAL A 276 -7.21 17.10 -5.38
CA VAL A 276 -6.98 15.73 -4.94
C VAL A 276 -7.15 14.77 -6.11
N ILE A 277 -6.23 13.83 -6.24
CA ILE A 277 -6.35 12.66 -7.13
C ILE A 277 -6.47 11.45 -6.22
N ALA A 278 -7.56 10.68 -6.39
CA ALA A 278 -7.88 9.51 -5.59
C ALA A 278 -7.93 8.26 -6.46
N THR A 279 -7.34 7.14 -5.98
CA THR A 279 -7.45 5.81 -6.59
C THR A 279 -7.80 4.76 -5.53
N PRO A 280 -8.48 3.65 -5.89
CA PRO A 280 -9.11 2.76 -4.94
C PRO A 280 -8.15 1.65 -4.46
N HIS A 281 -7.05 2.00 -3.78
CA HIS A 281 -6.01 1.09 -3.28
C HIS A 281 -5.52 0.14 -4.39
N SER A 282 -5.21 0.72 -5.55
CA SER A 282 -4.94 0.02 -6.80
C SER A 282 -3.52 0.18 -7.33
N ALA A 283 -2.64 0.88 -6.61
CA ALA A 283 -1.27 1.17 -7.04
C ALA A 283 -0.48 -0.10 -7.45
N ALA A 284 -0.80 -1.25 -6.84
CA ALA A 284 -0.18 -2.53 -7.16
C ALA A 284 -0.95 -3.36 -8.21
N LEU A 285 -2.15 -2.96 -8.63
CA LEU A 285 -3.07 -3.81 -9.39
C LEU A 285 -2.85 -3.74 -10.91
N THR A 286 -1.62 -3.99 -11.38
CA THR A 286 -1.37 -4.22 -12.81
C THR A 286 -1.64 -5.69 -13.15
N LYS A 287 -1.92 -5.97 -14.44
CA LYS A 287 -2.19 -7.34 -14.91
C LYS A 287 -1.09 -8.32 -14.51
N GLU A 288 0.17 -7.89 -14.69
CA GLU A 288 1.36 -8.68 -14.41
C GLU A 288 1.49 -9.01 -12.93
N VAL A 289 1.26 -8.00 -12.08
CA VAL A 289 1.39 -8.16 -10.61
C VAL A 289 0.24 -8.97 -10.06
N VAL A 290 -1.00 -8.76 -10.50
CA VAL A 290 -2.15 -9.55 -10.06
C VAL A 290 -1.94 -11.04 -10.30
N ALA A 291 -1.42 -11.42 -11.48
CA ALA A 291 -1.09 -12.81 -11.78
C ALA A 291 0.03 -13.36 -10.89
N GLN A 292 1.10 -12.57 -10.65
CA GLN A 292 2.21 -12.99 -9.78
C GLN A 292 1.78 -13.13 -8.31
N LEU A 293 0.95 -12.22 -7.82
CA LEU A 293 0.42 -12.28 -6.45
C LEU A 293 -0.49 -13.50 -6.26
N ALA A 294 -1.35 -13.81 -7.24
CA ALA A 294 -2.21 -14.99 -7.22
C ALA A 294 -1.39 -16.28 -7.19
N LYS A 295 -0.39 -16.40 -8.08
CA LYS A 295 0.54 -17.55 -8.08
C LYS A 295 1.27 -17.67 -6.75
N GLY A 296 1.91 -16.61 -6.30
CA GLY A 296 2.71 -16.64 -5.06
C GLY A 296 1.87 -16.97 -3.83
N SER A 297 0.62 -16.47 -3.74
CA SER A 297 -0.27 -16.81 -2.63
C SER A 297 -0.74 -18.27 -2.68
N ALA A 298 -1.03 -18.81 -3.86
CA ALA A 298 -1.36 -20.22 -4.04
C ALA A 298 -0.16 -21.14 -3.71
N GLU A 299 1.04 -20.81 -4.20
CA GLU A 299 2.28 -21.54 -3.89
C GLU A 299 2.59 -21.52 -2.40
N ASN A 300 2.47 -20.36 -1.73
CA ASN A 300 2.68 -20.24 -0.29
C ASN A 300 1.71 -21.13 0.49
N ALA A 301 0.42 -21.11 0.14
CA ALA A 301 -0.58 -21.96 0.79
C ALA A 301 -0.24 -23.45 0.61
N LEU A 302 0.09 -23.89 -0.60
CA LEU A 302 0.48 -25.27 -0.89
C LEU A 302 1.76 -25.67 -0.16
N ASN A 303 2.79 -24.82 -0.18
CA ASN A 303 4.06 -25.07 0.49
C ASN A 303 3.84 -25.33 1.99
N VAL A 304 3.12 -24.46 2.68
CA VAL A 304 2.84 -24.63 4.11
C VAL A 304 2.05 -25.91 4.37
N LEU A 305 1.03 -26.21 3.55
CA LEU A 305 0.28 -27.45 3.66
C LEU A 305 1.13 -28.71 3.44
N GLU A 306 2.23 -28.59 2.69
CA GLU A 306 3.21 -29.67 2.45
C GLU A 306 4.36 -29.66 3.47
N GLY A 307 4.35 -28.78 4.48
CA GLY A 307 5.42 -28.65 5.47
C GLY A 307 6.65 -27.89 4.95
N LYS A 308 6.52 -27.14 3.87
CA LYS A 308 7.62 -26.36 3.25
C LYS A 308 7.50 -24.89 3.65
N LYS A 309 8.65 -24.18 3.75
CA LYS A 309 8.71 -22.76 4.07
C LYS A 309 8.09 -21.93 2.93
N PRO A 310 7.19 -20.97 3.24
CA PRO A 310 6.66 -20.03 2.24
C PRO A 310 7.71 -18.99 1.85
N SER A 311 7.49 -18.27 0.76
CA SER A 311 8.40 -17.23 0.26
C SER A 311 8.59 -16.06 1.25
N TYR A 312 7.54 -15.71 2.00
CA TYR A 312 7.58 -14.74 3.08
C TYR A 312 6.55 -15.08 4.16
N SER A 313 7.00 -15.12 5.42
CA SER A 313 6.15 -15.27 6.59
C SER A 313 6.80 -14.60 7.80
N PRO A 314 6.06 -13.80 8.58
CA PRO A 314 6.57 -13.21 9.82
C PRO A 314 6.64 -14.21 10.97
N ASN A 315 5.87 -15.31 10.92
CA ASN A 315 5.74 -16.25 12.05
C ASN A 315 6.11 -17.71 11.73
N TRP A 316 6.63 -18.01 10.55
CA TRP A 316 6.99 -19.38 10.17
C TRP A 316 7.90 -20.06 11.19
N ASP A 317 9.03 -19.43 11.52
CA ASP A 317 10.04 -20.04 12.38
C ASP A 317 9.51 -20.25 13.82
N ILE A 318 8.63 -19.35 14.29
CA ILE A 318 7.96 -19.45 15.60
C ILE A 318 6.97 -20.63 15.62
N VAL A 319 6.13 -20.72 14.58
CA VAL A 319 5.13 -21.81 14.47
C VAL A 319 5.82 -23.16 14.32
N GLN A 320 6.89 -23.27 13.51
CA GLN A 320 7.62 -24.54 13.36
C GLN A 320 8.28 -24.98 14.67
N ALA A 321 8.82 -24.05 15.45
CA ALA A 321 9.40 -24.34 16.75
C ALA A 321 8.37 -24.87 17.79
N LYS A 322 7.09 -24.50 17.64
CA LYS A 322 6.00 -25.01 18.50
C LYS A 322 5.49 -26.39 18.07
N LEU A 323 5.70 -26.78 16.82
CA LEU A 323 5.20 -28.05 16.26
C LEU A 323 6.22 -29.19 16.29
N GLY A 324 7.52 -28.88 16.39
CA GLY A 324 8.63 -29.83 16.43
C GLY A 324 9.17 -30.03 17.78
#